data_8da17e92ae7b4903d71b6735fb702a66
#
_entry.id   8da17e92ae7b4903d71b6735fb702a66
#
_cell.length_a   1.000
_cell.length_b   1.000
_cell.length_c   1.000
_cell.angle_alpha   90.00
_cell.angle_beta   90.00
_cell.angle_gamma   90.00
#
_symmetry.space_group_name_H-M   'P 1'
#
loop_
_entity.id
_entity.type
_entity.pdbx_description
1 polymer ?
#
loop_
_entity_poly.entity_id
_entity_poly.type
_entity_poly.pdbx_seq_one_letter_code
_entity_poly.pdbx_strand_id
1 'polypeptide(L)'
;MSIESRSGSADHGIKGVATHGGGYIKYNVYGCLFEVSRKYVPPIRPVGRGANGIVCAAVNSETREEVAIKKIGNAFDNRIDAKRTLREIKLLRHMDHENVIAIKDIIRPPLKENFNDVYIVYELMDTDLHQIIRSNQSLTDDHCRYFLYQVLRGLKYVHSANVLHRDLKPSNLLLNANCDLKIGDFGLARTTSETDFMTEYVVTRWYRAPELLLNCSEYTAAIDIWSVGCILGEIMTRQPLFPGKDYVHQLRLITELIGSPDDSSLGFLRSENARRYVRQLPQYPKQNFSARFPNSSSGAVDLLDKMLIFDPHRRITVEEALCHPYLAPFYDINEEPICPRPFNFDFEQPSFTEENIKELIYRESVKFNTEPIH
;
A
#
# COMPACT_ATOMS: atom_id res chain seq x y z
N MET A 1 27.29 1.70 32.50
CA MET A 1 25.91 1.53 32.99
C MET A 1 25.18 0.72 31.92
N SER A 2 25.05 -0.56 32.19
CA SER A 2 24.36 -1.52 31.35
C SER A 2 22.87 -1.23 31.44
N ILE A 3 22.25 -0.95 30.30
CA ILE A 3 20.82 -0.90 30.22
C ILE A 3 20.35 -2.35 30.23
N GLU A 4 19.85 -2.76 31.37
CA GLU A 4 19.10 -4.03 31.47
C GLU A 4 17.94 -3.96 30.50
N SER A 5 18.03 -4.77 29.46
CA SER A 5 16.86 -5.16 28.69
C SER A 5 15.90 -5.85 29.68
N ARG A 6 14.84 -5.16 30.02
CA ARG A 6 13.69 -5.83 30.63
C ARG A 6 13.21 -6.87 29.61
N SER A 7 13.72 -8.05 29.74
CA SER A 7 13.02 -9.25 29.31
C SER A 7 11.76 -9.32 30.19
N GLY A 8 10.78 -8.51 29.84
CA GLY A 8 9.47 -8.56 30.42
C GLY A 8 8.89 -9.92 30.10
N SER A 9 9.02 -10.78 31.05
CA SER A 9 8.04 -11.73 31.46
C SER A 9 6.80 -11.71 30.62
N ALA A 10 6.53 -12.69 30.07
CA ALA A 10 5.27 -13.20 29.64
C ALA A 10 5.43 -13.69 28.27
N ASP A 11 6.28 -14.52 28.19
CA ASP A 11 6.08 -15.65 27.33
C ASP A 11 5.00 -16.57 27.95
N HIS A 12 3.91 -15.97 28.38
CA HIS A 12 2.62 -16.64 28.40
C HIS A 12 2.18 -16.64 26.94
N GLY A 13 3.01 -17.27 26.09
CA GLY A 13 2.80 -17.35 24.69
C GLY A 13 1.38 -17.80 24.45
N ILE A 14 0.73 -17.18 23.46
CA ILE A 14 -0.57 -17.60 22.97
C ILE A 14 -0.47 -19.10 22.71
N LYS A 15 -1.18 -19.90 23.51
CA LYS A 15 -1.11 -21.36 23.42
C LYS A 15 -2.01 -21.85 22.30
N GLY A 16 -1.46 -22.70 21.45
CA GLY A 16 -2.19 -23.35 20.39
C GLY A 16 -2.80 -24.67 20.83
N VAL A 17 -3.93 -25.00 20.24
CA VAL A 17 -4.60 -26.30 20.38
C VAL A 17 -4.64 -26.96 19.02
N ALA A 18 -4.12 -28.19 18.93
CA ALA A 18 -4.13 -28.94 17.68
C ALA A 18 -5.57 -29.26 17.26
N THR A 19 -5.86 -29.12 15.97
CA THR A 19 -7.15 -29.40 15.36
C THR A 19 -6.95 -30.23 14.09
N HIS A 20 -8.02 -30.80 13.56
CA HIS A 20 -8.03 -31.56 12.30
C HIS A 20 -6.95 -32.65 12.25
N GLY A 21 -6.87 -33.45 13.31
CA GLY A 21 -5.90 -34.55 13.36
C GLY A 21 -4.44 -34.10 13.50
N GLY A 22 -4.20 -32.89 14.01
CA GLY A 22 -2.86 -32.32 14.20
C GLY A 22 -2.31 -31.57 13.00
N GLY A 23 -3.09 -31.43 11.93
CA GLY A 23 -2.66 -30.68 10.73
C GLY A 23 -2.74 -29.16 10.88
N TYR A 24 -3.50 -28.69 11.85
CA TYR A 24 -3.74 -27.26 12.12
C TYR A 24 -3.60 -26.98 13.61
N ILE A 25 -3.33 -25.74 13.94
CA ILE A 25 -3.25 -25.26 15.31
C ILE A 25 -4.11 -24.02 15.43
N LYS A 26 -4.95 -24.01 16.46
CA LYS A 26 -5.90 -22.96 16.76
C LYS A 26 -5.39 -22.11 17.90
N TYR A 27 -5.29 -20.81 17.67
CA TYR A 27 -4.86 -19.84 18.68
C TYR A 27 -5.99 -18.86 18.96
N ASN A 28 -6.04 -18.38 20.19
CA ASN A 28 -6.88 -17.23 20.55
C ASN A 28 -5.96 -16.01 20.67
N VAL A 29 -6.12 -15.06 19.74
CA VAL A 29 -5.33 -13.84 19.70
C VAL A 29 -6.25 -12.68 20.06
N TYR A 30 -6.23 -12.27 21.32
CA TYR A 30 -7.09 -11.22 21.90
C TYR A 30 -8.57 -11.39 21.54
N GLY A 31 -9.11 -12.58 21.75
CA GLY A 31 -10.49 -12.91 21.45
C GLY A 31 -10.78 -13.28 20.01
N CYS A 32 -9.82 -13.14 19.12
CA CYS A 32 -9.93 -13.54 17.72
C CYS A 32 -9.39 -14.94 17.51
N LEU A 33 -10.18 -15.78 16.87
CA LEU A 33 -9.76 -17.11 16.49
C LEU A 33 -8.76 -17.04 15.34
N PHE A 34 -7.63 -17.76 15.49
CA PHE A 34 -6.57 -17.81 14.49
C PHE A 34 -6.15 -19.25 14.31
N GLU A 35 -6.63 -19.90 13.25
CA GLU A 35 -6.37 -21.31 12.96
C GLU A 35 -5.54 -21.45 11.72
N VAL A 36 -4.31 -21.92 11.87
CA VAL A 36 -3.33 -21.98 10.79
C VAL A 36 -2.72 -23.39 10.69
N SER A 37 -2.13 -23.69 9.55
CA SER A 37 -1.39 -24.92 9.33
C SER A 37 -0.30 -25.08 10.41
N ARG A 38 -0.09 -26.30 10.89
CA ARG A 38 0.99 -26.65 11.85
C ARG A 38 2.39 -26.27 11.36
N LYS A 39 2.55 -25.99 10.08
CA LYS A 39 3.78 -25.50 9.48
C LYS A 39 4.21 -24.15 10.11
N TYR A 40 3.24 -23.34 10.53
CA TYR A 40 3.48 -22.04 11.16
C TYR A 40 3.42 -22.20 12.68
N VAL A 41 4.55 -21.94 13.32
CA VAL A 41 4.77 -22.23 14.72
C VAL A 41 5.03 -20.97 15.53
N PRO A 42 4.87 -21.05 16.88
CA PRO A 42 5.21 -19.94 17.77
C PRO A 42 6.67 -19.51 17.65
N PRO A 43 6.98 -18.27 18.07
CA PRO A 43 6.08 -17.37 18.82
C PRO A 43 5.04 -16.71 17.89
N ILE A 44 3.75 -16.75 18.31
CA ILE A 44 2.66 -16.03 17.64
C ILE A 44 2.53 -14.67 18.32
N ARG A 45 2.68 -13.61 17.55
CA ARG A 45 2.70 -12.25 18.07
C ARG A 45 1.82 -11.36 17.20
N PRO A 46 0.81 -10.67 17.74
CA PRO A 46 0.05 -9.71 16.94
C PRO A 46 0.96 -8.54 16.54
N VAL A 47 0.95 -8.19 15.25
CA VAL A 47 1.75 -7.11 14.68
C VAL A 47 0.92 -6.01 14.07
N GLY A 48 -0.36 -6.26 13.85
CA GLY A 48 -1.28 -5.26 13.33
C GLY A 48 -2.73 -5.67 13.45
N ARG A 49 -3.60 -4.66 13.54
CA ARG A 49 -5.04 -4.84 13.52
C ARG A 49 -5.63 -3.73 12.67
N GLY A 50 -6.31 -4.09 11.61
CA GLY A 50 -6.94 -3.14 10.70
C GLY A 50 -8.38 -3.49 10.40
N ALA A 51 -9.04 -2.68 9.59
CA ALA A 51 -10.38 -2.93 9.10
C ALA A 51 -10.50 -4.28 8.36
N ASN A 52 -9.41 -4.76 7.81
CA ASN A 52 -9.35 -6.00 7.03
C ASN A 52 -8.97 -7.24 7.85
N GLY A 53 -8.82 -7.13 9.16
CA GLY A 53 -8.52 -8.26 10.03
C GLY A 53 -7.29 -8.10 10.89
N ILE A 54 -6.84 -9.19 11.48
CA ILE A 54 -5.68 -9.25 12.37
C ILE A 54 -4.47 -9.82 11.62
N VAL A 55 -3.29 -9.27 11.90
CA VAL A 55 -2.02 -9.76 11.36
C VAL A 55 -1.16 -10.24 12.52
N CYS A 56 -0.65 -11.45 12.43
CA CYS A 56 0.24 -12.05 13.41
C CYS A 56 1.56 -12.46 12.79
N ALA A 57 2.65 -12.25 13.51
CA ALA A 57 3.93 -12.85 13.18
C ALA A 57 3.91 -14.32 13.64
N ALA A 58 4.55 -15.16 12.84
CA ALA A 58 4.77 -16.57 13.15
C ALA A 58 6.10 -17.01 12.52
N VAL A 59 6.50 -18.25 12.77
CA VAL A 59 7.70 -18.82 12.17
C VAL A 59 7.29 -19.98 11.27
N ASN A 60 7.76 -19.96 10.03
CA ASN A 60 7.63 -21.11 9.16
C ASN A 60 8.63 -22.19 9.62
N SER A 61 8.13 -23.31 10.12
CA SER A 61 8.97 -24.38 10.68
C SER A 61 9.85 -25.07 9.64
N GLU A 62 9.47 -25.04 8.39
CA GLU A 62 10.24 -25.67 7.29
C GLU A 62 11.42 -24.80 6.84
N THR A 63 11.21 -23.49 6.73
CA THR A 63 12.24 -22.53 6.28
C THR A 63 12.94 -21.83 7.43
N ARG A 64 12.36 -21.87 8.64
CA ARG A 64 12.77 -21.11 9.83
C ARG A 64 12.70 -19.60 9.68
N GLU A 65 12.02 -19.12 8.64
CA GLU A 65 11.79 -17.70 8.42
C GLU A 65 10.58 -17.21 9.22
N GLU A 66 10.69 -16.00 9.73
CA GLU A 66 9.55 -15.28 10.29
C GLU A 66 8.65 -14.81 9.16
N VAL A 67 7.34 -14.92 9.37
CA VAL A 67 6.33 -14.50 8.40
C VAL A 67 5.25 -13.68 9.10
N ALA A 68 4.52 -12.90 8.31
CA ALA A 68 3.31 -12.21 8.75
C ALA A 68 2.09 -12.93 8.15
N ILE A 69 1.15 -13.31 8.99
CA ILE A 69 -0.07 -13.98 8.56
C ILE A 69 -1.25 -13.05 8.81
N LYS A 70 -1.94 -12.66 7.75
CA LYS A 70 -3.15 -11.84 7.82
C LYS A 70 -4.37 -12.73 7.72
N LYS A 71 -5.25 -12.66 8.73
CA LYS A 71 -6.56 -13.29 8.69
C LYS A 71 -7.59 -12.33 8.17
N ILE A 72 -8.31 -12.73 7.13
CA ILE A 72 -9.49 -12.04 6.62
C ILE A 72 -10.69 -12.91 7.02
N GLY A 73 -11.35 -12.52 8.12
CA GLY A 73 -12.51 -13.23 8.62
C GLY A 73 -13.74 -12.97 7.77
N ASN A 74 -14.58 -14.01 7.59
CA ASN A 74 -15.82 -13.92 6.80
C ASN A 74 -15.56 -13.26 5.43
N ALA A 75 -14.52 -13.72 4.75
CA ALA A 75 -14.00 -13.10 3.52
C ALA A 75 -15.02 -13.07 2.36
N PHE A 76 -16.05 -13.91 2.42
CA PHE A 76 -17.01 -14.08 1.33
C PHE A 76 -18.42 -13.59 1.68
N ASP A 77 -18.61 -12.97 2.84
CA ASP A 77 -19.92 -12.43 3.24
C ASP A 77 -20.33 -11.21 2.39
N ASN A 78 -19.36 -10.48 1.89
CA ASN A 78 -19.54 -9.31 1.07
C ASN A 78 -18.74 -9.46 -0.24
N ARG A 79 -19.43 -9.27 -1.37
CA ARG A 79 -18.82 -9.40 -2.70
C ARG A 79 -17.68 -8.42 -2.93
N ILE A 80 -17.80 -7.20 -2.41
CA ILE A 80 -16.76 -6.15 -2.56
C ILE A 80 -15.48 -6.58 -1.84
N ASP A 81 -15.61 -7.06 -0.61
CA ASP A 81 -14.48 -7.52 0.18
C ASP A 81 -13.84 -8.79 -0.39
N ALA A 82 -14.67 -9.70 -0.90
CA ALA A 82 -14.20 -10.90 -1.57
C ALA A 82 -13.38 -10.57 -2.83
N LYS A 83 -13.84 -9.63 -3.62
CA LYS A 83 -13.11 -9.13 -4.80
C LYS A 83 -11.79 -8.48 -4.43
N ARG A 84 -11.76 -7.68 -3.36
CA ARG A 84 -10.51 -7.06 -2.86
C ARG A 84 -9.48 -8.11 -2.46
N THR A 85 -9.93 -9.13 -1.77
CA THR A 85 -9.06 -10.24 -1.35
C THR A 85 -8.48 -10.97 -2.55
N LEU A 86 -9.32 -11.34 -3.51
CA LEU A 86 -8.87 -12.01 -4.73
C LEU A 86 -7.90 -11.14 -5.54
N ARG A 87 -8.20 -9.85 -5.66
CA ARG A 87 -7.34 -8.90 -6.39
C ARG A 87 -5.96 -8.80 -5.76
N GLU A 88 -5.89 -8.63 -4.46
CA GLU A 88 -4.63 -8.59 -3.75
C GLU A 88 -3.80 -9.84 -3.97
N ILE A 89 -4.41 -11.01 -3.85
CA ILE A 89 -3.76 -12.30 -4.07
C ILE A 89 -3.21 -12.39 -5.50
N LYS A 90 -4.05 -12.11 -6.49
CA LYS A 90 -3.65 -12.19 -7.89
C LYS A 90 -2.54 -11.21 -8.24
N LEU A 91 -2.63 -9.97 -7.76
CA LEU A 91 -1.61 -8.96 -7.99
C LEU A 91 -0.27 -9.33 -7.35
N LEU A 92 -0.27 -9.70 -6.08
CA LEU A 92 0.97 -10.02 -5.37
C LEU A 92 1.63 -11.31 -5.88
N ARG A 93 0.85 -12.23 -6.44
CA ARG A 93 1.42 -13.39 -7.11
C ARG A 93 2.04 -13.05 -8.47
N HIS A 94 1.53 -12.03 -9.14
CA HIS A 94 2.05 -11.57 -10.43
C HIS A 94 3.32 -10.74 -10.27
N MET A 95 3.38 -9.90 -9.23
CA MET A 95 4.52 -9.01 -8.98
C MET A 95 5.71 -9.79 -8.42
N ASP A 96 6.89 -9.53 -8.98
CA ASP A 96 8.16 -10.05 -8.50
C ASP A 96 9.18 -8.92 -8.54
N HIS A 97 9.28 -8.18 -7.43
CA HIS A 97 10.14 -7.02 -7.32
C HIS A 97 10.55 -6.79 -5.86
N GLU A 98 11.80 -6.37 -5.66
CA GLU A 98 12.38 -6.13 -4.33
C GLU A 98 11.61 -5.10 -3.51
N ASN A 99 10.97 -4.12 -4.17
CA ASN A 99 10.23 -3.06 -3.50
C ASN A 99 8.70 -3.27 -3.49
N VAL A 100 8.25 -4.49 -3.76
CA VAL A 100 6.86 -4.90 -3.63
C VAL A 100 6.77 -6.07 -2.66
N ILE A 101 5.86 -5.99 -1.69
CA ILE A 101 5.71 -7.06 -0.69
C ILE A 101 5.41 -8.40 -1.37
N ALA A 102 6.08 -9.45 -0.93
CA ALA A 102 5.90 -10.78 -1.49
C ALA A 102 4.88 -11.59 -0.69
N ILE A 103 3.94 -12.21 -1.40
CA ILE A 103 3.07 -13.22 -0.82
C ILE A 103 3.83 -14.56 -0.81
N LYS A 104 3.85 -15.22 0.36
CA LYS A 104 4.59 -16.47 0.57
C LYS A 104 3.71 -17.69 0.52
N ASP A 105 2.45 -17.56 0.93
CA ASP A 105 1.53 -18.67 1.01
C ASP A 105 0.09 -18.15 1.16
N ILE A 106 -0.86 -18.99 0.79
CA ILE A 106 -2.25 -18.88 1.20
C ILE A 106 -2.59 -20.18 1.89
N ILE A 107 -2.93 -20.11 3.18
CA ILE A 107 -3.17 -21.31 3.98
C ILE A 107 -4.40 -22.02 3.43
N ARG A 108 -4.22 -23.27 3.01
CA ARG A 108 -5.32 -24.11 2.57
C ARG A 108 -6.29 -24.33 3.72
N PRO A 109 -7.63 -24.14 3.53
CA PRO A 109 -8.59 -24.39 4.60
C PRO A 109 -8.59 -25.87 4.98
N PRO A 110 -8.81 -26.20 6.27
CA PRO A 110 -8.87 -27.59 6.71
C PRO A 110 -9.95 -28.41 6.01
N LEU A 111 -11.10 -27.78 5.80
CA LEU A 111 -12.25 -28.37 5.08
C LEU A 111 -12.74 -27.38 4.05
N LYS A 112 -12.77 -27.79 2.79
CA LYS A 112 -13.24 -26.94 1.70
C LYS A 112 -14.67 -26.44 1.93
N GLU A 113 -15.53 -27.27 2.54
CA GLU A 113 -16.92 -26.94 2.82
C GLU A 113 -17.08 -25.79 3.84
N ASN A 114 -16.10 -25.59 4.69
CA ASN A 114 -16.09 -24.58 5.75
C ASN A 114 -15.09 -23.45 5.47
N PHE A 115 -14.88 -23.15 4.21
CA PHE A 115 -13.95 -22.08 3.80
C PHE A 115 -14.63 -20.71 3.94
N ASN A 116 -14.46 -20.06 5.10
CA ASN A 116 -15.03 -18.76 5.40
C ASN A 116 -13.96 -17.69 5.64
N ASP A 117 -12.81 -18.10 6.17
CA ASP A 117 -11.70 -17.22 6.51
C ASP A 117 -10.53 -17.47 5.58
N VAL A 118 -9.88 -16.39 5.12
CA VAL A 118 -8.69 -16.45 4.28
C VAL A 118 -7.49 -16.02 5.11
N TYR A 119 -6.45 -16.84 5.11
CA TYR A 119 -5.17 -16.55 5.75
C TYR A 119 -4.10 -16.38 4.68
N ILE A 120 -3.57 -15.18 4.57
CA ILE A 120 -2.52 -14.85 3.60
C ILE A 120 -1.20 -14.67 4.34
N VAL A 121 -0.17 -15.34 3.86
CA VAL A 121 1.16 -15.28 4.45
C VAL A 121 2.05 -14.40 3.61
N TYR A 122 2.63 -13.38 4.26
CA TYR A 122 3.57 -12.44 3.65
C TYR A 122 4.94 -12.57 4.30
N GLU A 123 5.96 -12.05 3.67
CA GLU A 123 7.22 -11.79 4.38
C GLU A 123 6.97 -10.81 5.53
N LEU A 124 7.67 -11.05 6.65
CA LEU A 124 7.53 -10.17 7.81
C LEU A 124 8.43 -8.94 7.64
N MET A 125 7.83 -7.78 7.77
CA MET A 125 8.54 -6.51 7.82
C MET A 125 8.49 -5.97 9.24
N ASP A 126 9.51 -5.22 9.65
CA ASP A 126 9.66 -4.78 11.04
C ASP A 126 8.70 -3.65 11.41
N THR A 127 8.43 -2.76 10.45
CA THR A 127 7.60 -1.58 10.68
C THR A 127 7.07 -1.02 9.35
N ASP A 128 6.46 0.15 9.39
CA ASP A 128 6.06 0.91 8.23
C ASP A 128 6.49 2.37 8.35
N LEU A 129 6.40 3.11 7.25
CA LEU A 129 6.87 4.49 7.21
C LEU A 129 6.04 5.42 8.09
N HIS A 130 4.75 5.13 8.29
CA HIS A 130 3.90 5.89 9.20
C HIS A 130 4.44 5.86 10.63
N GLN A 131 4.83 4.67 11.10
CA GLN A 131 5.40 4.48 12.43
C GLN A 131 6.76 5.19 12.57
N ILE A 132 7.58 5.13 11.54
CA ILE A 132 8.89 5.80 11.52
C ILE A 132 8.71 7.32 11.57
N ILE A 133 7.79 7.87 10.79
CA ILE A 133 7.52 9.32 10.79
C ILE A 133 7.05 9.80 12.16
N ARG A 134 6.24 9.01 12.85
CA ARG A 134 5.72 9.32 14.19
C ARG A 134 6.69 9.04 15.31
N SER A 135 7.75 8.28 15.06
CA SER A 135 8.74 7.94 16.07
C SER A 135 9.63 9.15 16.42
N ASN A 136 10.42 9.01 17.49
CA ASN A 136 11.43 10.00 17.84
C ASN A 136 12.76 9.83 17.10
N GLN A 137 12.80 8.86 16.16
CA GLN A 137 14.02 8.62 15.39
C GLN A 137 14.31 9.79 14.46
N SER A 138 15.59 10.10 14.31
CA SER A 138 16.02 11.10 13.33
C SER A 138 15.79 10.58 11.91
N LEU A 139 15.19 11.41 11.07
CA LEU A 139 15.09 11.18 9.63
C LEU A 139 15.93 12.20 8.91
N THR A 140 17.09 11.76 8.42
CA THR A 140 18.00 12.61 7.66
C THR A 140 17.53 12.77 6.22
N ASP A 141 18.13 13.70 5.49
CA ASP A 141 17.90 13.84 4.06
C ASP A 141 18.28 12.55 3.29
N ASP A 142 19.33 11.86 3.73
CA ASP A 142 19.73 10.58 3.13
C ASP A 142 18.66 9.49 3.33
N HIS A 143 18.04 9.43 4.50
CA HIS A 143 16.90 8.53 4.74
C HIS A 143 15.73 8.87 3.80
N CYS A 144 15.40 10.14 3.70
CA CYS A 144 14.31 10.62 2.83
C CYS A 144 14.58 10.23 1.36
N ARG A 145 15.78 10.48 0.89
CA ARG A 145 16.22 10.14 -0.48
C ARG A 145 16.12 8.63 -0.73
N TYR A 146 16.58 7.83 0.20
CA TYR A 146 16.57 6.37 0.05
C TYR A 146 15.16 5.80 0.05
N PHE A 147 14.29 6.26 0.94
CA PHE A 147 12.90 5.83 0.95
C PHE A 147 12.18 6.24 -0.34
N LEU A 148 12.35 7.47 -0.76
CA LEU A 148 11.72 7.98 -1.98
C LEU A 148 12.17 7.20 -3.20
N TYR A 149 13.47 6.94 -3.33
CA TYR A 149 14.02 6.15 -4.43
C TYR A 149 13.37 4.77 -4.50
N GLN A 150 13.26 4.08 -3.36
CA GLN A 150 12.69 2.74 -3.32
C GLN A 150 11.20 2.73 -3.68
N VAL A 151 10.43 3.70 -3.21
CA VAL A 151 9.02 3.84 -3.60
C VAL A 151 8.89 4.01 -5.11
N LEU A 152 9.68 4.91 -5.69
CA LEU A 152 9.62 5.18 -7.13
C LEU A 152 10.13 4.00 -7.96
N ARG A 153 11.14 3.29 -7.48
CA ARG A 153 11.64 2.07 -8.11
C ARG A 153 10.55 0.98 -8.15
N GLY A 154 9.86 0.79 -7.05
CA GLY A 154 8.72 -0.14 -6.97
C GLY A 154 7.56 0.29 -7.85
N LEU A 155 7.22 1.58 -7.84
CA LEU A 155 6.15 2.11 -8.69
C LEU A 155 6.45 2.01 -10.19
N LYS A 156 7.69 2.19 -10.60
CA LYS A 156 8.09 1.98 -12.00
C LYS A 156 7.71 0.57 -12.44
N TYR A 157 8.02 -0.43 -11.63
CA TYR A 157 7.66 -1.81 -11.89
C TYR A 157 6.14 -2.02 -11.93
N VAL A 158 5.42 -1.53 -10.93
CA VAL A 158 3.97 -1.66 -10.83
C VAL A 158 3.27 -1.00 -12.01
N HIS A 159 3.64 0.25 -12.33
CA HIS A 159 3.05 0.98 -13.45
C HIS A 159 3.39 0.34 -14.81
N SER A 160 4.56 -0.26 -14.95
CA SER A 160 4.93 -0.99 -16.17
C SER A 160 4.07 -2.23 -16.40
N ALA A 161 3.49 -2.78 -15.34
CA ALA A 161 2.50 -3.87 -15.43
C ALA A 161 1.09 -3.37 -15.75
N ASN A 162 0.91 -2.07 -16.03
CA ASN A 162 -0.38 -1.40 -16.24
C ASN A 162 -1.27 -1.42 -14.99
N VAL A 163 -0.67 -1.39 -13.83
CA VAL A 163 -1.38 -1.39 -12.54
C VAL A 163 -1.21 -0.02 -11.86
N LEU A 164 -2.30 0.51 -11.33
CA LEU A 164 -2.34 1.68 -10.47
C LEU A 164 -2.58 1.21 -9.04
N HIS A 165 -1.78 1.67 -8.09
CA HIS A 165 -1.95 1.28 -6.68
C HIS A 165 -3.21 1.91 -6.07
N ARG A 166 -3.39 3.20 -6.23
CA ARG A 166 -4.54 4.03 -5.82
C ARG A 166 -4.66 4.28 -4.32
N ASP A 167 -3.85 3.66 -3.48
CA ASP A 167 -3.92 3.85 -2.02
C ASP A 167 -2.53 3.97 -1.37
N LEU A 168 -1.61 4.65 -2.02
CA LEU A 168 -0.28 4.89 -1.45
C LEU A 168 -0.39 5.88 -0.28
N LYS A 169 0.13 5.47 0.84
CA LYS A 169 0.21 6.23 2.09
C LYS A 169 1.33 5.65 2.96
N PRO A 170 1.82 6.38 3.96
CA PRO A 170 2.96 5.90 4.74
C PRO A 170 2.75 4.53 5.40
N SER A 171 1.51 4.21 5.84
CA SER A 171 1.22 2.92 6.46
C SER A 171 1.25 1.73 5.49
N ASN A 172 1.21 1.97 4.19
CA ASN A 172 1.33 0.95 3.15
C ASN A 172 2.76 0.78 2.61
N LEU A 173 3.71 1.50 3.17
CA LEU A 173 5.13 1.40 2.83
C LEU A 173 5.85 0.70 3.99
N LEU A 174 6.15 -0.57 3.79
CA LEU A 174 6.68 -1.45 4.83
C LEU A 174 8.20 -1.39 4.84
N LEU A 175 8.80 -1.46 6.01
CA LEU A 175 10.24 -1.31 6.21
C LEU A 175 10.79 -2.44 7.06
N ASN A 176 11.98 -2.89 6.71
CA ASN A 176 12.78 -3.76 7.58
C ASN A 176 13.83 -2.95 8.35
N ALA A 177 14.60 -3.64 9.20
CA ALA A 177 15.63 -3.01 10.04
C ALA A 177 16.74 -2.33 9.22
N ASN A 178 16.95 -2.73 7.98
CA ASN A 178 17.95 -2.17 7.07
C ASN A 178 17.42 -1.01 6.22
N CYS A 179 16.21 -0.53 6.52
CA CYS A 179 15.51 0.50 5.74
C CYS A 179 15.15 0.06 4.31
N ASP A 180 15.12 -1.23 4.03
CA ASP A 180 14.56 -1.73 2.78
C ASP A 180 13.06 -1.54 2.78
N LEU A 181 12.53 -0.95 1.71
CA LEU A 181 11.13 -0.55 1.61
C LEU A 181 10.38 -1.43 0.62
N LYS A 182 9.17 -1.83 1.00
CA LYS A 182 8.27 -2.60 0.15
C LYS A 182 6.87 -2.00 0.14
N ILE A 183 6.31 -1.83 -1.05
CA ILE A 183 4.95 -1.37 -1.24
C ILE A 183 3.99 -2.52 -0.92
N GLY A 184 3.03 -2.26 -0.06
CA GLY A 184 2.00 -3.23 0.33
C GLY A 184 0.59 -2.73 0.06
N ASP A 185 -0.39 -3.52 0.44
CA ASP A 185 -1.82 -3.26 0.34
C ASP A 185 -2.31 -2.89 -1.06
N PHE A 186 -2.39 -3.88 -1.93
CA PHE A 186 -2.88 -3.73 -3.31
C PHE A 186 -4.40 -3.95 -3.44
N GLY A 187 -5.14 -3.92 -2.33
CA GLY A 187 -6.59 -4.19 -2.32
C GLY A 187 -7.42 -3.22 -3.16
N LEU A 188 -6.96 -1.99 -3.35
CA LEU A 188 -7.62 -0.97 -4.17
C LEU A 188 -7.00 -0.79 -5.54
N ALA A 189 -5.98 -1.57 -5.89
CA ALA A 189 -5.29 -1.43 -7.16
C ALA A 189 -6.22 -1.75 -8.35
N ARG A 190 -5.95 -1.10 -9.49
CA ARG A 190 -6.70 -1.27 -10.75
C ARG A 190 -5.74 -1.26 -11.93
N THR A 191 -6.20 -1.77 -13.08
CA THR A 191 -5.49 -1.57 -14.34
C THR A 191 -5.75 -0.17 -14.88
N THR A 192 -4.85 0.29 -15.75
CA THR A 192 -4.99 1.61 -16.41
C THR A 192 -6.18 1.70 -17.35
N SER A 193 -6.75 0.57 -17.76
CA SER A 193 -7.92 0.50 -18.65
C SER A 193 -9.25 0.54 -17.89
N GLU A 194 -9.25 0.39 -16.59
CA GLU A 194 -10.47 0.43 -15.80
C GLU A 194 -10.88 1.88 -15.51
N THR A 195 -12.12 2.21 -15.86
CA THR A 195 -12.75 3.47 -15.54
C THR A 195 -13.70 3.25 -14.38
N ASP A 196 -13.18 3.26 -13.19
CA ASP A 196 -13.95 2.98 -12.00
C ASP A 196 -13.93 4.18 -11.06
N PHE A 197 -15.09 4.53 -10.54
CA PHE A 197 -15.16 5.56 -9.51
C PHE A 197 -14.59 4.99 -8.22
N MET A 198 -13.63 5.69 -7.64
CA MET A 198 -13.11 5.32 -6.35
C MET A 198 -14.20 5.55 -5.31
N THR A 199 -14.72 4.47 -4.74
CA THR A 199 -15.72 4.57 -3.70
C THR A 199 -15.13 5.26 -2.47
N GLU A 200 -15.87 6.23 -1.97
CA GLU A 200 -15.48 7.13 -0.87
C GLU A 200 -15.08 6.45 0.43
N TYR A 201 -15.41 5.21 0.57
CA TYR A 201 -15.72 4.63 1.87
C TYR A 201 -14.54 4.18 2.74
N VAL A 202 -13.31 4.04 2.21
CA VAL A 202 -12.27 3.32 2.97
C VAL A 202 -10.89 3.96 2.89
N VAL A 203 -10.68 5.00 2.10
CA VAL A 203 -9.35 5.53 1.83
C VAL A 203 -9.16 6.87 2.51
N THR A 204 -8.03 7.00 3.21
CA THR A 204 -7.60 8.28 3.75
C THR A 204 -7.46 9.29 2.62
N ARG A 205 -8.35 10.27 2.53
CA ARG A 205 -8.36 11.28 1.46
C ARG A 205 -7.11 12.16 1.41
N TRP A 206 -6.31 12.16 2.45
CA TRP A 206 -5.13 13.02 2.60
C TRP A 206 -4.08 12.83 1.49
N TYR A 207 -4.08 11.67 0.86
CA TYR A 207 -3.09 11.30 -0.16
C TYR A 207 -3.69 11.23 -1.57
N ARG A 208 -4.98 11.61 -1.71
CA ARG A 208 -5.68 11.56 -2.99
C ARG A 208 -5.35 12.74 -3.88
N ALA A 209 -5.07 12.45 -5.15
CA ALA A 209 -4.86 13.47 -6.16
C ALA A 209 -6.13 14.31 -6.41
N PRO A 210 -5.98 15.58 -6.84
CA PRO A 210 -7.12 16.44 -7.12
C PRO A 210 -8.13 15.84 -8.09
N GLU A 211 -7.67 15.16 -9.14
CA GLU A 211 -8.56 14.49 -10.12
C GLU A 211 -9.45 13.43 -9.48
N LEU A 212 -8.96 12.71 -8.47
CA LEU A 212 -9.79 11.76 -7.72
C LEU A 212 -10.79 12.46 -6.81
N LEU A 213 -10.37 13.56 -6.17
CA LEU A 213 -11.27 14.35 -5.32
C LEU A 213 -12.40 14.99 -6.14
N LEU A 214 -12.15 15.25 -7.40
CA LEU A 214 -13.12 15.85 -8.32
C LEU A 214 -13.89 14.80 -9.14
N ASN A 215 -13.82 13.54 -8.74
CA ASN A 215 -14.51 12.42 -9.38
C ASN A 215 -14.21 12.25 -10.88
N CYS A 216 -12.98 12.56 -11.29
CA CYS A 216 -12.55 12.27 -12.65
C CYS A 216 -12.46 10.76 -12.85
N SER A 217 -13.16 10.24 -13.87
CA SER A 217 -13.13 8.81 -14.20
C SER A 217 -11.91 8.41 -15.03
N GLU A 218 -11.26 9.37 -15.67
CA GLU A 218 -10.12 9.14 -16.57
C GLU A 218 -8.77 9.46 -15.89
N TYR A 219 -8.54 8.90 -14.73
CA TYR A 219 -7.29 9.08 -14.03
C TYR A 219 -6.20 8.11 -14.53
N THR A 220 -4.96 8.46 -14.31
CA THR A 220 -3.78 7.73 -14.80
C THR A 220 -2.82 7.41 -13.64
N ALA A 221 -1.66 6.85 -13.98
CA ALA A 221 -0.57 6.62 -13.04
C ALA A 221 -0.13 7.89 -12.28
N ALA A 222 -0.44 9.07 -12.80
CA ALA A 222 -0.16 10.35 -12.14
C ALA A 222 -0.82 10.47 -10.75
N ILE A 223 -1.89 9.74 -10.47
CA ILE A 223 -2.51 9.73 -9.13
C ILE A 223 -1.56 9.19 -8.07
N ASP A 224 -0.79 8.17 -8.40
CA ASP A 224 0.18 7.58 -7.46
C ASP A 224 1.35 8.52 -7.22
N ILE A 225 1.78 9.27 -8.22
CA ILE A 225 2.85 10.28 -8.07
C ILE A 225 2.42 11.41 -7.13
N TRP A 226 1.15 11.85 -7.20
CA TRP A 226 0.62 12.80 -6.23
C TRP A 226 0.73 12.25 -4.80
N SER A 227 0.33 11.02 -4.60
CA SER A 227 0.41 10.36 -3.30
C SER A 227 1.86 10.29 -2.80
N VAL A 228 2.82 9.98 -3.67
CA VAL A 228 4.25 9.99 -3.33
C VAL A 228 4.70 11.38 -2.93
N GLY A 229 4.23 12.42 -3.60
CA GLY A 229 4.50 13.82 -3.21
C GLY A 229 4.01 14.13 -1.81
N CYS A 230 2.79 13.71 -1.48
CA CYS A 230 2.24 13.86 -0.13
C CYS A 230 3.09 13.12 0.93
N ILE A 231 3.55 11.92 0.59
CA ILE A 231 4.42 11.13 1.48
C ILE A 231 5.78 11.81 1.64
N LEU A 232 6.37 12.29 0.57
CA LEU A 232 7.65 13.02 0.62
C LEU A 232 7.56 14.24 1.55
N GLY A 233 6.52 15.05 1.39
CA GLY A 233 6.29 16.21 2.25
C GLY A 233 6.09 15.83 3.72
N GLU A 234 5.47 14.71 3.98
CA GLU A 234 5.26 14.20 5.33
C GLU A 234 6.57 13.70 5.98
N ILE A 235 7.44 13.06 5.21
CA ILE A 235 8.78 12.68 5.68
C ILE A 235 9.58 13.94 6.03
N MET A 236 9.52 14.96 5.19
CA MET A 236 10.26 16.21 5.35
C MET A 236 9.82 17.00 6.59
N THR A 237 8.54 17.02 6.89
CA THR A 237 7.96 17.85 7.95
C THR A 237 7.53 17.07 9.19
N ARG A 238 7.46 15.76 9.12
CA ARG A 238 6.89 14.87 10.14
C ARG A 238 5.40 15.10 10.38
N GLN A 239 4.73 15.83 9.49
CA GLN A 239 3.30 16.12 9.57
C GLN A 239 2.64 15.87 8.22
N PRO A 240 1.40 15.35 8.18
CA PRO A 240 0.66 15.27 6.93
C PRO A 240 0.55 16.66 6.27
N LEU A 241 0.74 16.71 4.94
CA LEU A 241 0.65 17.98 4.22
C LEU A 241 -0.79 18.51 4.15
N PHE A 242 -1.73 17.59 3.91
CA PHE A 242 -3.12 17.94 3.60
C PHE A 242 -4.10 17.13 4.45
N PRO A 243 -4.14 17.35 5.79
CA PRO A 243 -5.01 16.57 6.68
C PRO A 243 -6.46 17.08 6.63
N GLY A 244 -7.10 16.97 5.49
CA GLY A 244 -8.47 17.45 5.27
C GLY A 244 -9.50 16.66 6.07
N LYS A 245 -10.50 17.37 6.60
CA LYS A 245 -11.61 16.79 7.38
C LYS A 245 -12.73 16.27 6.48
N ASP A 246 -12.84 16.84 5.29
CA ASP A 246 -13.81 16.49 4.26
C ASP A 246 -13.25 16.86 2.88
N TYR A 247 -14.00 16.61 1.81
CA TYR A 247 -13.53 16.88 0.44
C TYR A 247 -13.25 18.35 0.17
N VAL A 248 -14.12 19.24 0.64
CA VAL A 248 -13.97 20.68 0.43
C VAL A 248 -12.74 21.19 1.16
N HIS A 249 -12.57 20.78 2.41
CA HIS A 249 -11.40 21.13 3.22
C HIS A 249 -10.12 20.58 2.60
N GLN A 250 -10.17 19.33 2.09
CA GLN A 250 -9.03 18.71 1.42
C GLN A 250 -8.55 19.54 0.22
N LEU A 251 -9.46 19.91 -0.67
CA LEU A 251 -9.15 20.75 -1.83
C LEU A 251 -8.62 22.13 -1.42
N ARG A 252 -9.16 22.71 -0.37
CA ARG A 252 -8.68 23.99 0.16
C ARG A 252 -7.24 23.89 0.66
N LEU A 253 -6.91 22.87 1.43
CA LEU A 253 -5.54 22.67 1.93
C LEU A 253 -4.56 22.50 0.77
N ILE A 254 -4.96 21.78 -0.27
CA ILE A 254 -4.14 21.60 -1.47
C ILE A 254 -3.91 22.95 -2.15
N THR A 255 -4.97 23.70 -2.45
CA THR A 255 -4.87 24.96 -3.18
C THR A 255 -4.19 26.06 -2.36
N GLU A 256 -4.29 26.02 -1.04
CA GLU A 256 -3.53 26.93 -0.16
C GLU A 256 -2.02 26.77 -0.33
N LEU A 257 -1.54 25.57 -0.60
CA LEU A 257 -0.11 25.32 -0.78
C LEU A 257 0.34 25.52 -2.24
N ILE A 258 -0.31 24.85 -3.17
CA ILE A 258 0.13 24.82 -4.57
C ILE A 258 -0.46 25.96 -5.42
N GLY A 259 -1.35 26.73 -4.85
CA GLY A 259 -2.10 27.79 -5.55
C GLY A 259 -3.33 27.25 -6.25
N SER A 260 -4.30 28.13 -6.46
CA SER A 260 -5.50 27.78 -7.22
C SER A 260 -5.15 27.53 -8.68
N PRO A 261 -5.72 26.50 -9.32
CA PRO A 261 -5.44 26.23 -10.73
C PRO A 261 -6.02 27.33 -11.62
N ASP A 262 -5.28 27.67 -12.67
CA ASP A 262 -5.78 28.54 -13.73
C ASP A 262 -6.61 27.72 -14.76
N ASP A 263 -7.24 28.39 -15.70
CA ASP A 263 -8.07 27.72 -16.71
C ASP A 263 -7.28 26.72 -17.56
N SER A 264 -6.00 26.96 -17.79
CA SER A 264 -5.14 26.04 -18.55
C SER A 264 -4.87 24.74 -17.78
N SER A 265 -4.96 24.76 -16.46
CA SER A 265 -4.76 23.60 -15.59
C SER A 265 -6.03 22.79 -15.36
N LEU A 266 -7.19 23.24 -15.86
CA LEU A 266 -8.49 22.58 -15.69
C LEU A 266 -8.90 21.72 -16.90
N GLY A 267 -8.08 21.69 -17.95
CA GLY A 267 -8.41 21.00 -19.19
C GLY A 267 -8.62 19.50 -19.07
N PHE A 268 -8.06 18.87 -18.04
CA PHE A 268 -8.24 17.45 -17.76
C PHE A 268 -9.64 17.13 -17.20
N LEU A 269 -10.35 18.14 -16.66
CA LEU A 269 -11.70 17.98 -16.16
C LEU A 269 -12.68 18.11 -17.33
N ARG A 270 -13.33 17.03 -17.72
CA ARG A 270 -14.32 17.03 -18.79
C ARG A 270 -15.69 17.55 -18.34
N SER A 271 -16.01 17.39 -17.06
CA SER A 271 -17.24 17.89 -16.49
C SER A 271 -17.21 19.40 -16.34
N GLU A 272 -18.16 20.09 -16.98
CA GLU A 272 -18.33 21.53 -16.81
C GLU A 272 -18.68 21.88 -15.35
N ASN A 273 -19.45 21.01 -14.68
CA ASN A 273 -19.78 21.18 -13.28
C ASN A 273 -18.54 21.14 -12.37
N ALA A 274 -17.61 20.22 -12.66
CA ALA A 274 -16.36 20.13 -11.91
C ALA A 274 -15.49 21.37 -12.12
N ARG A 275 -15.34 21.85 -13.36
CA ARG A 275 -14.59 23.08 -13.66
C ARG A 275 -15.21 24.28 -12.97
N ARG A 276 -16.52 24.42 -13.03
CA ARG A 276 -17.26 25.50 -12.36
C ARG A 276 -17.05 25.45 -10.85
N TYR A 277 -17.13 24.28 -10.27
CA TYR A 277 -16.90 24.07 -8.84
C TYR A 277 -15.51 24.56 -8.42
N VAL A 278 -14.47 24.16 -9.14
CA VAL A 278 -13.10 24.57 -8.84
C VAL A 278 -12.93 26.09 -8.96
N ARG A 279 -13.52 26.71 -10.01
CA ARG A 279 -13.46 28.18 -10.21
C ARG A 279 -14.14 28.95 -9.09
N GLN A 280 -15.14 28.37 -8.42
CA GLN A 280 -15.87 28.99 -7.34
C GLN A 280 -15.19 28.86 -5.97
N LEU A 281 -14.17 28.00 -5.85
CA LEU A 281 -13.41 27.88 -4.62
C LEU A 281 -12.62 29.17 -4.34
N PRO A 282 -12.30 29.47 -3.06
CA PRO A 282 -11.44 30.59 -2.75
C PRO A 282 -10.13 30.53 -3.52
N GLN A 283 -9.67 31.68 -4.03
CA GLN A 283 -8.46 31.76 -4.83
C GLN A 283 -7.25 32.03 -3.94
N TYR A 284 -6.22 31.21 -4.09
CA TYR A 284 -4.97 31.30 -3.34
C TYR A 284 -3.78 31.40 -4.29
N PRO A 285 -2.77 32.23 -3.96
CA PRO A 285 -1.50 32.21 -4.68
C PRO A 285 -0.70 30.98 -4.29
N LYS A 286 0.15 30.52 -5.19
CA LYS A 286 1.10 29.44 -4.88
C LYS A 286 2.09 29.93 -3.82
N GLN A 287 2.31 29.13 -2.77
CA GLN A 287 3.34 29.39 -1.79
C GLN A 287 4.73 29.12 -2.36
N ASN A 288 5.74 29.81 -1.85
CA ASN A 288 7.12 29.50 -2.15
C ASN A 288 7.52 28.23 -1.37
N PHE A 289 7.81 27.15 -2.07
CA PHE A 289 8.12 25.88 -1.44
C PHE A 289 9.43 25.91 -0.66
N SER A 290 10.43 26.64 -1.13
CA SER A 290 11.69 26.79 -0.40
C SER A 290 11.48 27.49 0.95
N ALA A 291 10.58 28.48 1.01
CA ALA A 291 10.22 29.13 2.26
C ALA A 291 9.31 28.27 3.15
N ARG A 292 8.45 27.46 2.54
CA ARG A 292 7.53 26.57 3.27
C ARG A 292 8.25 25.37 3.89
N PHE A 293 9.33 24.90 3.25
CA PHE A 293 10.13 23.74 3.68
C PHE A 293 11.59 24.14 3.91
N PRO A 294 11.85 25.02 4.88
CA PRO A 294 13.18 25.63 5.03
C PRO A 294 14.26 24.67 5.52
N ASN A 295 13.86 23.57 6.16
CA ASN A 295 14.78 22.59 6.74
C ASN A 295 15.08 21.40 5.82
N SER A 296 14.55 21.43 4.60
CA SER A 296 14.72 20.36 3.63
C SER A 296 15.72 20.75 2.55
N SER A 297 16.37 19.75 1.94
CA SER A 297 17.30 20.00 0.84
C SER A 297 16.59 20.62 -0.35
N SER A 298 17.30 21.44 -1.12
CA SER A 298 16.74 22.08 -2.33
C SER A 298 16.28 21.06 -3.37
N GLY A 299 16.99 19.94 -3.47
CA GLY A 299 16.61 18.85 -4.38
C GLY A 299 15.29 18.20 -4.01
N ALA A 300 15.10 17.91 -2.72
CA ALA A 300 13.83 17.34 -2.23
C ALA A 300 12.67 18.31 -2.47
N VAL A 301 12.88 19.59 -2.19
CA VAL A 301 11.87 20.64 -2.38
C VAL A 301 11.50 20.79 -3.86
N ASP A 302 12.48 20.78 -4.76
CA ASP A 302 12.24 20.85 -6.20
C ASP A 302 11.44 19.65 -6.71
N LEU A 303 11.81 18.45 -6.28
CA LEU A 303 11.08 17.23 -6.67
C LEU A 303 9.65 17.23 -6.13
N LEU A 304 9.45 17.66 -4.88
CA LEU A 304 8.14 17.80 -4.28
C LEU A 304 7.25 18.75 -5.09
N ASP A 305 7.81 19.90 -5.50
CA ASP A 305 7.09 20.87 -6.32
C ASP A 305 6.62 20.28 -7.66
N LYS A 306 7.43 19.43 -8.28
CA LYS A 306 7.09 18.75 -9.53
C LYS A 306 6.09 17.61 -9.38
N MET A 307 5.99 17.02 -8.19
CA MET A 307 5.00 15.97 -7.89
C MET A 307 3.63 16.55 -7.55
N LEU A 308 3.60 17.69 -6.86
CA LEU A 308 2.37 18.33 -6.40
C LEU A 308 1.88 19.37 -7.41
N ILE A 309 1.62 18.93 -8.61
CA ILE A 309 1.03 19.75 -9.70
C ILE A 309 -0.44 19.36 -9.85
N PHE A 310 -1.33 20.36 -9.91
CA PHE A 310 -2.76 20.15 -9.99
C PHE A 310 -3.17 19.38 -11.24
N ASP A 311 -2.65 19.78 -12.40
CA ASP A 311 -2.89 19.12 -13.67
C ASP A 311 -2.08 17.82 -13.76
N PRO A 312 -2.72 16.64 -13.82
CA PRO A 312 -1.99 15.36 -13.90
C PRO A 312 -1.09 15.24 -15.15
N HIS A 313 -1.42 15.93 -16.24
CA HIS A 313 -0.60 15.90 -17.47
C HIS A 313 0.72 16.67 -17.33
N ARG A 314 0.80 17.59 -16.39
CA ARG A 314 2.02 18.38 -16.11
C ARG A 314 2.80 17.84 -14.92
N ARG A 315 2.22 16.93 -14.17
CA ARG A 315 2.86 16.29 -13.03
C ARG A 315 4.02 15.41 -13.52
N ILE A 316 5.12 15.41 -12.79
CA ILE A 316 6.28 14.58 -13.12
C ILE A 316 5.88 13.09 -13.17
N THR A 317 6.45 12.33 -14.11
CA THR A 317 6.23 10.88 -14.21
C THR A 317 7.19 10.13 -13.29
N VAL A 318 6.95 8.83 -13.09
CA VAL A 318 7.84 7.99 -12.26
C VAL A 318 9.24 7.92 -12.86
N GLU A 319 9.35 7.77 -14.17
CA GLU A 319 10.64 7.71 -14.88
C GLU A 319 11.40 9.03 -14.77
N GLU A 320 10.72 10.16 -14.98
CA GLU A 320 11.31 11.49 -14.83
C GLU A 320 11.76 11.75 -13.39
N ALA A 321 10.95 11.33 -12.41
CA ALA A 321 11.28 11.48 -11.00
C ALA A 321 12.53 10.68 -10.62
N LEU A 322 12.66 9.44 -11.12
CA LEU A 322 13.87 8.63 -10.92
C LEU A 322 15.12 9.28 -11.48
N CYS A 323 15.00 10.04 -12.58
CA CYS A 323 16.10 10.78 -13.19
C CYS A 323 16.38 12.14 -12.54
N HIS A 324 15.56 12.55 -11.56
CA HIS A 324 15.73 13.83 -10.90
C HIS A 324 17.08 13.88 -10.14
N PRO A 325 17.78 15.03 -10.14
CA PRO A 325 19.09 15.17 -9.48
C PRO A 325 19.10 14.76 -8.01
N TYR A 326 17.98 14.92 -7.30
CA TYR A 326 17.85 14.49 -5.90
C TYR A 326 18.14 12.99 -5.71
N LEU A 327 17.78 12.17 -6.70
CA LEU A 327 17.96 10.72 -6.65
C LEU A 327 19.21 10.23 -7.38
N ALA A 328 20.04 11.13 -7.90
CA ALA A 328 21.24 10.78 -8.64
C ALA A 328 22.17 9.76 -7.93
N PRO A 329 22.34 9.82 -6.58
CA PRO A 329 23.17 8.83 -5.89
C PRO A 329 22.70 7.38 -6.02
N PHE A 330 21.40 7.15 -6.27
CA PHE A 330 20.81 5.82 -6.35
C PHE A 330 20.39 5.41 -7.76
N TYR A 331 20.17 6.39 -8.65
CA TYR A 331 19.64 6.13 -9.98
C TYR A 331 20.55 5.23 -10.80
N ASP A 332 20.01 4.09 -11.26
CA ASP A 332 20.64 3.21 -12.22
C ASP A 332 19.55 2.49 -13.01
N ILE A 333 19.38 2.87 -14.28
CA ILE A 333 18.34 2.30 -15.13
C ILE A 333 18.44 0.78 -15.30
N ASN A 334 19.66 0.23 -15.17
CA ASN A 334 19.89 -1.22 -15.28
C ASN A 334 19.45 -1.98 -14.03
N GLU A 335 19.31 -1.29 -12.90
CA GLU A 335 18.87 -1.83 -11.62
C GLU A 335 17.41 -1.46 -11.31
N GLU A 336 16.68 -0.91 -12.28
CA GLU A 336 15.29 -0.48 -12.15
C GLU A 336 14.41 -1.25 -13.14
N PRO A 337 14.14 -2.53 -12.86
CA PRO A 337 13.44 -3.40 -13.80
C PRO A 337 11.99 -3.01 -13.99
N ILE A 338 11.47 -3.37 -15.16
CA ILE A 338 10.05 -3.30 -15.47
C ILE A 338 9.43 -4.71 -15.39
N CYS A 339 8.12 -4.76 -15.24
CA CYS A 339 7.40 -6.02 -15.23
C CYS A 339 7.39 -6.61 -16.66
N PRO A 340 7.80 -7.89 -16.84
CA PRO A 340 7.88 -8.49 -18.16
C PRO A 340 6.51 -8.78 -18.78
N ARG A 341 5.44 -8.81 -17.98
CA ARG A 341 4.08 -9.10 -18.44
C ARG A 341 3.08 -8.14 -17.84
N PRO A 342 2.23 -7.48 -18.65
CA PRO A 342 1.12 -6.70 -18.11
C PRO A 342 0.21 -7.58 -17.25
N PHE A 343 -0.32 -6.98 -16.20
CA PHE A 343 -1.30 -7.66 -15.37
C PHE A 343 -2.69 -7.57 -16.02
N ASN A 344 -3.48 -8.62 -15.87
CA ASN A 344 -4.81 -8.72 -16.43
C ASN A 344 -5.83 -9.07 -15.34
N PHE A 345 -6.89 -8.24 -15.22
CA PHE A 345 -7.98 -8.44 -14.26
C PHE A 345 -9.17 -9.22 -14.88
N ASP A 346 -8.95 -10.05 -15.89
CA ASP A 346 -10.01 -10.84 -16.56
C ASP A 346 -10.84 -11.72 -15.60
N PHE A 347 -10.26 -12.03 -14.43
CA PHE A 347 -10.97 -12.76 -13.37
C PHE A 347 -12.02 -11.92 -12.63
N GLU A 348 -12.05 -10.59 -12.81
CA GLU A 348 -13.01 -9.69 -12.15
C GLU A 348 -14.25 -9.40 -13.02
N GLN A 349 -14.87 -10.42 -13.54
CA GLN A 349 -16.07 -10.23 -14.33
C GLN A 349 -17.25 -9.79 -13.44
N PRO A 350 -18.11 -8.87 -13.94
CA PRO A 350 -19.27 -8.41 -13.17
C PRO A 350 -20.23 -9.55 -12.78
N SER A 351 -20.22 -10.65 -13.53
CA SER A 351 -21.06 -11.82 -13.28
C SER A 351 -20.56 -12.74 -12.17
N PHE A 352 -19.35 -12.51 -11.64
CA PHE A 352 -18.79 -13.37 -10.60
C PHE A 352 -19.53 -13.19 -9.29
N THR A 353 -20.01 -14.31 -8.74
CA THR A 353 -20.63 -14.39 -7.43
C THR A 353 -19.57 -14.59 -6.36
N GLU A 354 -19.94 -14.45 -5.09
CA GLU A 354 -19.09 -14.77 -3.96
C GLU A 354 -18.56 -16.20 -4.03
N GLU A 355 -19.39 -17.15 -4.49
CA GLU A 355 -18.99 -18.55 -4.66
C GLU A 355 -17.93 -18.72 -5.76
N ASN A 356 -18.04 -17.98 -6.87
CA ASN A 356 -17.02 -17.99 -7.90
C ASN A 356 -15.69 -17.46 -7.38
N ILE A 357 -15.72 -16.36 -6.63
CA ILE A 357 -14.53 -15.76 -6.04
C ILE A 357 -13.89 -16.71 -5.01
N LYS A 358 -14.71 -17.32 -4.18
CA LYS A 358 -14.30 -18.30 -3.18
C LYS A 358 -13.54 -19.47 -3.82
N GLU A 359 -14.09 -20.02 -4.91
CA GLU A 359 -13.43 -21.11 -5.66
C GLU A 359 -12.09 -20.67 -6.23
N LEU A 360 -11.98 -19.44 -6.77
CA LEU A 360 -10.72 -18.92 -7.30
C LEU A 360 -9.66 -18.77 -6.20
N ILE A 361 -10.05 -18.27 -5.03
CA ILE A 361 -9.13 -18.14 -3.88
C ILE A 361 -8.73 -19.53 -3.36
N TYR A 362 -9.66 -20.47 -3.32
CA TYR A 362 -9.34 -21.84 -2.93
C TYR A 362 -8.29 -22.45 -3.87
N ARG A 363 -8.44 -22.26 -5.17
CA ARG A 363 -7.45 -22.73 -6.17
C ARG A 363 -6.08 -22.11 -5.95
N GLU A 364 -6.03 -20.83 -5.59
CA GLU A 364 -4.76 -20.17 -5.26
C GLU A 364 -4.11 -20.83 -4.02
N SER A 365 -4.88 -21.17 -2.99
CA SER A 365 -4.37 -21.85 -1.81
C SER A 365 -3.81 -23.23 -2.14
N VAL A 366 -4.44 -23.95 -3.05
CA VAL A 366 -3.97 -25.27 -3.49
C VAL A 366 -2.66 -25.14 -4.26
N LYS A 367 -2.53 -24.14 -5.12
CA LYS A 367 -1.28 -23.92 -5.88
C LYS A 367 -0.06 -23.70 -4.98
N PHE A 368 -0.23 -23.01 -3.86
CA PHE A 368 0.85 -22.81 -2.89
C PHE A 368 1.17 -24.07 -2.09
N ASN A 369 0.21 -24.97 -1.93
CA ASN A 369 0.30 -26.15 -1.07
C ASN A 369 0.38 -27.46 -1.84
N THR A 370 0.68 -27.43 -3.14
CA THR A 370 1.04 -28.62 -3.88
C THR A 370 2.50 -28.96 -3.56
N GLU A 371 2.70 -29.99 -2.74
CA GLU A 371 4.01 -30.55 -2.56
C GLU A 371 4.48 -31.15 -3.89
N PRO A 372 5.73 -30.92 -4.28
CA PRO A 372 6.29 -31.70 -5.38
C PRO A 372 6.30 -33.16 -4.94
N ILE A 373 5.65 -34.01 -5.73
CA ILE A 373 5.71 -35.45 -5.55
C ILE A 373 7.13 -35.84 -5.87
N HIS A 374 7.92 -36.20 -4.85
CA HIS A 374 9.22 -36.82 -4.99
C HIS A 374 9.08 -38.34 -5.04
#